data_3cd24be8203ced8f833529012f9e9318
#
_entry.id   3cd24be8203ced8f833529012f9e9318
#
_cell.length_a   1.000
_cell.length_b   1.000
_cell.length_c   1.000
_cell.angle_alpha   90.00
_cell.angle_beta   90.00
_cell.angle_gamma   90.00
#
_symmetry.space_group_name_H-M   'P 1'
#
loop_
_entity.id
_entity.type
_entity.pdbx_description
1 polymer ?
#
loop_
_entity_poly.entity_id
_entity_poly.type
_entity_poly.pdbx_seq_one_letter_code
_entity_poly.pdbx_strand_id
1 'polypeptide(L)'
;MMKRIYIYLFGAVLLAFVSSCSSTKNMKKSVSIGNLSETEYMTEVLNRAPAWDALTAKMSMAVDLNGKGATKISGTIRMKRDEVIQLSLTAPFIGIEVARAEISPDGILVMDRLNKRYVQVSFAELKGLAKADLDFHSLQALFLNEIFLPGKTTLSARDISAFTVHPENEHAVLEVKNGKKFAYRFRTTADEGLLKESHIGLAGTSYG
;
A
#
# COMPACT_ATOMS: atom_id res chain seq x y z
N MET A 1 35.96 -29.59 -51.47
CA MET A 1 36.34 -28.37 -50.75
C MET A 1 35.15 -27.63 -50.14
N MET A 2 34.04 -27.47 -50.81
CA MET A 2 32.84 -26.73 -50.35
C MET A 2 32.19 -27.26 -49.04
N LYS A 3 32.10 -28.59 -48.82
CA LYS A 3 31.48 -29.14 -47.61
C LYS A 3 32.18 -28.76 -46.30
N ARG A 4 33.49 -28.53 -46.31
CA ARG A 4 34.23 -28.08 -45.09
C ARG A 4 33.97 -26.62 -44.74
N ILE A 5 33.71 -25.78 -45.72
CA ILE A 5 33.41 -24.36 -45.52
C ILE A 5 32.04 -24.18 -44.82
N TYR A 6 31.04 -25.01 -45.20
CA TYR A 6 29.71 -24.96 -44.54
C TYR A 6 29.76 -25.41 -43.07
N ILE A 7 30.66 -26.34 -42.72
CA ILE A 7 30.82 -26.80 -41.34
C ILE A 7 31.43 -25.69 -40.48
N TYR A 8 32.39 -24.95 -40.99
CA TYR A 8 32.98 -23.80 -40.26
C TYR A 8 32.04 -22.63 -40.18
N LEU A 9 31.25 -22.35 -41.20
CA LEU A 9 30.19 -21.33 -41.18
C LEU A 9 29.08 -21.65 -40.17
N PHE A 10 28.65 -22.92 -40.13
CA PHE A 10 27.63 -23.38 -39.18
C PHE A 10 28.15 -23.35 -37.74
N GLY A 11 29.40 -23.71 -37.50
CA GLY A 11 30.07 -23.61 -36.22
C GLY A 11 30.22 -22.18 -35.74
N ALA A 12 30.53 -21.23 -36.62
CA ALA A 12 30.66 -19.82 -36.31
C ALA A 12 29.30 -19.15 -35.96
N VAL A 13 28.23 -19.57 -36.65
CA VAL A 13 26.87 -19.12 -36.35
C VAL A 13 26.37 -19.65 -34.99
N LEU A 14 26.71 -20.90 -34.64
CA LEU A 14 26.34 -21.50 -33.36
C LEU A 14 27.04 -20.82 -32.17
N LEU A 15 28.29 -20.36 -32.36
CA LEU A 15 29.05 -19.63 -31.32
C LEU A 15 28.53 -18.19 -31.08
N ALA A 16 27.83 -17.60 -32.04
CA ALA A 16 27.26 -16.25 -31.90
C ALA A 16 26.00 -16.19 -31.01
N PHE A 17 25.33 -17.31 -30.71
CA PHE A 17 24.13 -17.37 -29.90
C PHE A 17 24.39 -17.54 -28.38
N VAL A 18 25.63 -17.73 -27.96
CA VAL A 18 25.96 -17.82 -26.53
C VAL A 18 26.33 -16.48 -25.86
N SER A 19 26.26 -15.37 -26.59
CA SER A 19 26.24 -14.04 -25.95
C SER A 19 24.83 -13.76 -25.40
N SER A 20 24.37 -14.62 -24.50
CA SER A 20 23.24 -14.34 -23.64
C SER A 20 23.56 -13.07 -22.86
N CYS A 21 22.86 -11.97 -23.19
CA CYS A 21 22.82 -10.79 -22.35
C CYS A 21 22.47 -11.25 -20.93
N SER A 22 23.44 -11.29 -20.05
CA SER A 22 23.18 -11.21 -18.63
C SER A 22 22.61 -9.82 -18.39
N SER A 23 21.30 -9.70 -18.51
CA SER A 23 20.57 -8.62 -17.89
C SER A 23 20.87 -8.74 -16.41
N THR A 24 21.88 -8.03 -15.95
CA THR A 24 22.05 -7.70 -14.55
C THR A 24 20.82 -6.89 -14.18
N LYS A 25 19.72 -7.58 -13.79
CA LYS A 25 18.75 -6.98 -12.89
C LYS A 25 19.61 -6.41 -11.77
N ASN A 26 19.64 -5.10 -11.64
CA ASN A 26 20.10 -4.46 -10.42
C ASN A 26 19.23 -5.04 -9.30
N MET A 27 19.68 -6.13 -8.72
CA MET A 27 19.11 -6.66 -7.50
C MET A 27 19.34 -5.55 -6.47
N LYS A 28 18.26 -4.83 -6.17
CA LYS A 28 18.28 -3.86 -5.09
C LYS A 28 18.87 -4.61 -3.89
N LYS A 29 19.97 -4.09 -3.35
CA LYS A 29 20.66 -4.67 -2.22
C LYS A 29 19.62 -4.93 -1.13
N SER A 30 19.49 -6.16 -0.67
CA SER A 30 18.59 -6.47 0.44
C SER A 30 18.97 -5.63 1.63
N VAL A 31 18.01 -4.93 2.21
CA VAL A 31 18.21 -4.11 3.39
C VAL A 31 17.89 -4.98 4.58
N SER A 32 18.89 -5.31 5.37
CA SER A 32 18.70 -6.01 6.65
C SER A 32 18.74 -4.98 7.77
N ILE A 33 17.68 -4.93 8.58
CA ILE A 33 17.62 -4.03 9.73
C ILE A 33 18.79 -4.28 10.71
N GLY A 34 19.29 -5.50 10.78
CA GLY A 34 20.40 -5.87 11.66
C GLY A 34 21.74 -5.16 11.37
N ASN A 35 21.88 -4.59 10.17
CA ASN A 35 23.11 -3.88 9.74
C ASN A 35 22.89 -2.37 9.53
N LEU A 36 21.66 -1.87 9.77
CA LEU A 36 21.29 -0.47 9.58
C LEU A 36 20.81 0.11 10.91
N SER A 37 21.11 1.38 11.15
CA SER A 37 20.43 2.15 12.17
C SER A 37 18.94 2.34 11.82
N GLU A 38 18.12 2.64 12.81
CA GLU A 38 16.69 2.91 12.59
C GLU A 38 16.45 4.00 11.53
N THR A 39 17.28 5.05 11.55
CA THR A 39 17.19 6.15 10.58
C THR A 39 17.55 5.70 9.17
N GLU A 40 18.60 4.91 9.01
CA GLU A 40 19.01 4.37 7.72
C GLU A 40 17.94 3.42 7.17
N TYR A 41 17.41 2.54 8.01
CA TYR A 41 16.33 1.64 7.62
C TYR A 41 15.09 2.39 7.15
N MET A 42 14.63 3.37 7.94
CA MET A 42 13.48 4.20 7.56
C MET A 42 13.73 4.98 6.26
N THR A 43 14.93 5.47 6.05
CA THR A 43 15.30 6.15 4.79
C THR A 43 15.15 5.21 3.60
N GLU A 44 15.62 3.97 3.73
CA GLU A 44 15.47 2.95 2.68
C GLU A 44 14.02 2.58 2.44
N VAL A 45 13.21 2.44 3.49
CA VAL A 45 11.78 2.15 3.38
C VAL A 45 11.07 3.28 2.62
N LEU A 46 11.32 4.54 2.94
CA LEU A 46 10.73 5.68 2.25
C LEU A 46 11.17 5.79 0.79
N ASN A 47 12.46 5.53 0.49
CA ASN A 47 12.99 5.55 -0.87
C ASN A 47 12.40 4.46 -1.78
N ARG A 48 11.76 3.44 -1.20
CA ARG A 48 11.12 2.33 -1.91
C ARG A 48 9.64 2.54 -2.16
N ALA A 49 9.07 3.64 -1.65
CA ALA A 49 7.68 3.97 -1.93
C ALA A 49 7.44 4.01 -3.45
N PRO A 50 6.42 3.30 -3.97
CA PRO A 50 6.18 3.24 -5.40
C PRO A 50 5.76 4.61 -5.93
N ALA A 51 6.33 5.01 -7.06
CA ALA A 51 5.82 6.15 -7.82
C ALA A 51 4.61 5.69 -8.64
N TRP A 52 3.51 6.42 -8.56
CA TRP A 52 2.29 6.16 -9.31
C TRP A 52 1.51 7.45 -9.50
N ASP A 53 0.75 7.57 -10.59
CA ASP A 53 -0.15 8.70 -10.84
C ASP A 53 -1.61 8.29 -10.74
N ALA A 54 -1.95 7.12 -11.29
CA ALA A 54 -3.27 6.55 -11.22
C ALA A 54 -3.19 5.02 -11.18
N LEU A 55 -4.19 4.41 -10.54
CA LEU A 55 -4.32 2.95 -10.51
C LEU A 55 -5.77 2.51 -10.56
N THR A 56 -5.95 1.27 -11.00
CA THR A 56 -7.21 0.53 -10.87
C THR A 56 -6.89 -0.87 -10.39
N ALA A 57 -7.59 -1.32 -9.34
CA ALA A 57 -7.41 -2.65 -8.79
C ALA A 57 -8.76 -3.27 -8.39
N LYS A 58 -8.83 -4.59 -8.40
CA LYS A 58 -9.93 -5.32 -7.74
C LYS A 58 -9.65 -5.37 -6.25
N MET A 59 -10.72 -5.25 -5.46
CA MET A 59 -10.64 -5.32 -4.00
C MET A 59 -11.59 -6.38 -3.46
N SER A 60 -11.22 -6.94 -2.32
CA SER A 60 -12.09 -7.79 -1.51
C SER A 60 -11.88 -7.40 -0.06
N MET A 61 -12.97 -7.17 0.66
CA MET A 61 -12.93 -6.85 2.08
C MET A 61 -13.90 -7.74 2.83
N ALA A 62 -13.60 -8.01 4.09
CA ALA A 62 -14.50 -8.64 5.04
C ALA A 62 -14.86 -7.60 6.10
N VAL A 63 -16.16 -7.37 6.30
CA VAL A 63 -16.66 -6.35 7.23
C VAL A 63 -17.53 -7.02 8.26
N ASP A 64 -17.15 -6.90 9.53
CA ASP A 64 -17.97 -7.31 10.67
C ASP A 64 -18.37 -6.06 11.46
N LEU A 65 -19.63 -5.65 11.31
CA LEU A 65 -20.15 -4.44 11.98
C LEU A 65 -20.71 -4.71 13.38
N ASN A 66 -21.03 -5.97 13.70
CA ASN A 66 -21.79 -6.30 14.90
C ASN A 66 -21.30 -7.53 15.66
N GLY A 67 -20.12 -8.05 15.36
CA GLY A 67 -19.60 -9.29 15.93
C GLY A 67 -20.40 -10.54 15.58
N LYS A 68 -21.24 -10.47 14.52
CA LYS A 68 -22.09 -11.58 14.07
C LYS A 68 -21.49 -12.38 12.91
N GLY A 69 -20.25 -12.07 12.57
CA GLY A 69 -19.53 -12.66 11.47
C GLY A 69 -19.29 -11.69 10.31
N ALA A 70 -18.17 -11.87 9.63
CA ALA A 70 -17.75 -10.99 8.57
C ALA A 70 -18.51 -11.23 7.26
N THR A 71 -19.06 -10.19 6.69
CA THR A 71 -19.61 -10.20 5.34
C THR A 71 -18.54 -9.86 4.32
N LYS A 72 -18.33 -10.74 3.34
CA LYS A 72 -17.39 -10.52 2.26
C LYS A 72 -18.01 -9.62 1.19
N ILE A 73 -17.34 -8.52 0.88
CA ILE A 73 -17.70 -7.55 -0.15
C ILE A 73 -16.58 -7.50 -1.17
N SER A 74 -16.90 -7.50 -2.45
CA SER A 74 -15.96 -7.34 -3.54
C SER A 74 -16.22 -6.05 -4.29
N GLY A 75 -15.22 -5.58 -5.03
CA GLY A 75 -15.39 -4.35 -5.80
C GLY A 75 -14.15 -3.96 -6.59
N THR A 76 -14.16 -2.73 -7.02
CA THR A 76 -13.05 -2.11 -7.74
C THR A 76 -12.69 -0.80 -7.04
N ILE A 77 -11.40 -0.59 -6.85
CA ILE A 77 -10.84 0.69 -6.44
C ILE A 77 -10.20 1.35 -7.66
N ARG A 78 -10.46 2.63 -7.85
CA ARG A 78 -9.78 3.51 -8.80
C ARG A 78 -9.26 4.70 -8.04
N MET A 79 -8.01 5.04 -8.29
CA MET A 79 -7.38 6.17 -7.60
C MET A 79 -6.63 7.02 -8.60
N LYS A 80 -6.68 8.32 -8.40
CA LYS A 80 -5.77 9.30 -8.98
C LYS A 80 -5.08 10.01 -7.84
N ARG A 81 -3.74 10.06 -7.88
CA ARG A 81 -2.92 10.58 -6.77
C ARG A 81 -3.35 12.00 -6.42
N ASP A 82 -3.54 12.23 -5.13
CA ASP A 82 -3.87 13.51 -4.51
C ASP A 82 -5.18 14.16 -4.99
N GLU A 83 -5.97 13.46 -5.82
CA GLU A 83 -7.22 13.97 -6.37
C GLU A 83 -8.45 13.18 -5.88
N VAL A 84 -8.49 11.86 -6.11
CA VAL A 84 -9.70 11.08 -5.86
C VAL A 84 -9.43 9.59 -5.65
N ILE A 85 -10.22 8.98 -4.76
CA ILE A 85 -10.34 7.54 -4.58
C ILE A 85 -11.80 7.17 -4.83
N GLN A 86 -12.05 6.29 -5.78
CA GLN A 86 -13.38 5.75 -6.08
C GLN A 86 -13.43 4.27 -5.71
N LEU A 87 -14.39 3.91 -4.86
CA LEU A 87 -14.68 2.54 -4.49
C LEU A 87 -16.02 2.15 -5.10
N SER A 88 -16.04 1.12 -5.92
CA SER A 88 -17.27 0.54 -6.49
C SER A 88 -17.47 -0.83 -5.83
N LEU A 89 -18.52 -0.97 -5.03
CA LEU A 89 -18.83 -2.18 -4.28
C LEU A 89 -19.89 -2.99 -5.01
N THR A 90 -19.66 -4.28 -5.15
CA THR A 90 -20.54 -5.19 -5.88
C THR A 90 -21.17 -6.21 -4.95
N ALA A 91 -22.45 -6.54 -5.19
CA ALA A 91 -23.11 -7.60 -4.48
C ALA A 91 -22.44 -8.95 -4.76
N PRO A 92 -22.28 -9.81 -3.74
CA PRO A 92 -21.81 -11.17 -3.93
C PRO A 92 -22.71 -11.89 -4.94
N PHE A 93 -22.13 -12.73 -5.81
CA PHE A 93 -22.81 -13.61 -6.77
C PHE A 93 -23.47 -12.94 -7.98
N ILE A 94 -23.96 -11.69 -7.87
CA ILE A 94 -24.71 -11.03 -8.96
C ILE A 94 -23.84 -10.05 -9.75
N GLY A 95 -22.73 -9.57 -9.17
CA GLY A 95 -21.82 -8.64 -9.84
C GLY A 95 -22.37 -7.22 -10.06
N ILE A 96 -23.57 -6.92 -9.50
CA ILE A 96 -24.20 -5.59 -9.62
C ILE A 96 -23.57 -4.64 -8.60
N GLU A 97 -23.25 -3.42 -9.02
CA GLU A 97 -22.80 -2.36 -8.13
C GLU A 97 -23.93 -1.94 -7.20
N VAL A 98 -23.72 -2.16 -5.90
CA VAL A 98 -24.72 -1.85 -4.86
C VAL A 98 -24.41 -0.53 -4.14
N ALA A 99 -23.14 -0.15 -4.09
CA ALA A 99 -22.72 1.12 -3.52
C ALA A 99 -21.46 1.65 -4.22
N ARG A 100 -21.33 2.95 -4.21
CA ARG A 100 -20.11 3.65 -4.65
C ARG A 100 -19.72 4.68 -3.60
N ALA A 101 -18.44 4.74 -3.29
CA ALA A 101 -17.88 5.82 -2.51
C ALA A 101 -16.88 6.60 -3.38
N GLU A 102 -16.92 7.91 -3.26
CA GLU A 102 -15.93 8.83 -3.81
C GLU A 102 -15.32 9.63 -2.66
N ILE A 103 -14.02 9.56 -2.54
CA ILE A 103 -13.25 10.20 -1.50
C ILE A 103 -12.31 11.19 -2.18
N SER A 104 -12.40 12.45 -1.83
CA SER A 104 -11.57 13.54 -2.31
C SER A 104 -11.00 14.32 -1.12
N PRO A 105 -10.07 15.26 -1.31
CA PRO A 105 -9.60 16.12 -0.23
C PRO A 105 -10.73 16.87 0.50
N ASP A 106 -11.83 17.15 -0.18
CA ASP A 106 -12.98 17.89 0.39
C ASP A 106 -13.87 17.01 1.29
N GLY A 107 -13.87 15.68 1.09
CA GLY A 107 -14.70 14.78 1.89
C GLY A 107 -15.03 13.47 1.20
N ILE A 108 -16.06 12.82 1.70
CA ILE A 108 -16.52 11.50 1.25
C ILE A 108 -17.99 11.61 0.80
N LEU A 109 -18.24 11.17 -0.43
CA LEU A 109 -19.58 10.97 -0.97
C LEU A 109 -19.84 9.48 -1.09
N VAL A 110 -20.87 8.97 -0.42
CA VAL A 110 -21.31 7.58 -0.52
C VAL A 110 -22.68 7.53 -1.21
N MET A 111 -22.78 6.75 -2.27
CA MET A 111 -24.01 6.51 -3.00
C MET A 111 -24.48 5.06 -2.77
N ASP A 112 -25.63 4.91 -2.11
CA ASP A 112 -26.35 3.64 -2.00
C ASP A 112 -27.24 3.49 -3.24
N ARG A 113 -26.85 2.63 -4.15
CA ARG A 113 -27.57 2.42 -5.41
C ARG A 113 -28.83 1.58 -5.25
N LEU A 114 -28.90 0.75 -4.22
CA LEU A 114 -30.06 -0.08 -3.94
C LEU A 114 -31.24 0.78 -3.45
N ASN A 115 -30.95 1.67 -2.51
CA ASN A 115 -31.97 2.53 -1.90
C ASN A 115 -32.06 3.92 -2.55
N LYS A 116 -31.27 4.19 -3.59
CA LYS A 116 -31.20 5.49 -4.30
C LYS A 116 -30.96 6.66 -3.35
N ARG A 117 -30.01 6.49 -2.43
CA ARG A 117 -29.64 7.49 -1.42
C ARG A 117 -28.17 7.86 -1.58
N TYR A 118 -27.82 9.05 -1.12
CA TYR A 118 -26.44 9.44 -0.99
C TYR A 118 -26.22 10.15 0.35
N VAL A 119 -24.99 10.06 0.84
CA VAL A 119 -24.53 10.75 2.04
C VAL A 119 -23.22 11.42 1.68
N GLN A 120 -23.10 12.69 1.99
CA GLN A 120 -21.86 13.45 1.85
C GLN A 120 -21.43 13.94 3.22
N VAL A 121 -20.14 13.78 3.51
CA VAL A 121 -19.56 14.09 4.81
C VAL A 121 -18.17 14.67 4.59
N SER A 122 -17.85 15.77 5.24
CA SER A 122 -16.50 16.33 5.24
C SER A 122 -15.57 15.57 6.20
N PHE A 123 -14.25 15.66 5.98
CA PHE A 123 -13.28 15.09 6.94
C PHE A 123 -13.37 15.74 8.32
N ALA A 124 -13.76 17.02 8.40
CA ALA A 124 -13.98 17.70 9.67
C ALA A 124 -15.14 17.08 10.47
N GLU A 125 -16.25 16.78 9.81
CA GLU A 125 -17.40 16.09 10.41
C GLU A 125 -17.05 14.65 10.80
N LEU A 126 -16.33 13.91 9.95
CA LEU A 126 -15.85 12.56 10.26
C LEU A 126 -14.93 12.56 11.49
N LYS A 127 -14.03 13.50 11.59
CA LYS A 127 -13.16 13.65 12.76
C LYS A 127 -13.98 13.87 14.03
N GLY A 128 -15.04 14.65 13.96
CA GLY A 128 -15.98 14.86 15.07
C GLY A 128 -16.72 13.57 15.47
N LEU A 129 -17.21 12.82 14.49
CA LEU A 129 -18.00 11.60 14.69
C LEU A 129 -17.15 10.40 15.09
N ALA A 130 -16.16 10.07 14.28
CA ALA A 130 -15.31 8.87 14.47
C ALA A 130 -14.16 9.13 15.45
N LYS A 131 -13.89 10.40 15.77
CA LYS A 131 -12.72 10.83 16.56
C LYS A 131 -11.39 10.30 16.01
N ALA A 132 -11.35 9.99 14.73
CA ALA A 132 -10.18 9.50 14.00
C ALA A 132 -9.49 10.65 13.27
N ASP A 133 -8.17 10.71 13.35
CA ASP A 133 -7.35 11.68 12.63
C ASP A 133 -6.97 11.15 11.22
N LEU A 134 -7.91 10.50 10.55
CA LEU A 134 -7.73 10.08 9.17
C LEU A 134 -8.20 11.19 8.22
N ASP A 135 -7.36 11.52 7.28
CA ASP A 135 -7.64 12.44 6.18
C ASP A 135 -7.55 11.71 4.84
N PHE A 136 -7.76 12.44 3.76
CA PHE A 136 -7.68 11.89 2.40
C PHE A 136 -6.34 11.19 2.12
N HIS A 137 -5.21 11.82 2.48
CA HIS A 137 -3.88 11.28 2.19
C HIS A 137 -3.58 10.03 3.02
N SER A 138 -4.03 10.01 4.28
CA SER A 138 -3.93 8.81 5.12
C SER A 138 -4.73 7.63 4.55
N LEU A 139 -5.94 7.88 4.04
CA LEU A 139 -6.75 6.85 3.37
C LEU A 139 -6.10 6.40 2.05
N GLN A 140 -5.57 7.34 1.26
CA GLN A 140 -4.84 7.03 0.05
C GLN A 140 -3.65 6.09 0.33
N ALA A 141 -2.83 6.44 1.31
CA ALA A 141 -1.67 5.64 1.70
C ALA A 141 -2.10 4.25 2.23
N LEU A 142 -3.18 4.18 3.02
CA LEU A 142 -3.71 2.91 3.53
C LEU A 142 -4.15 1.99 2.40
N PHE A 143 -4.88 2.49 1.41
CA PHE A 143 -5.33 1.70 0.25
C PHE A 143 -4.18 1.25 -0.65
N LEU A 144 -3.08 1.99 -0.65
CA LEU A 144 -1.89 1.66 -1.42
C LEU A 144 -0.86 0.83 -0.66
N ASN A 145 -1.16 0.52 0.62
CA ASN A 145 -0.21 -0.12 1.50
C ASN A 145 1.12 0.67 1.59
N GLU A 146 1.00 1.98 1.77
CA GLU A 146 2.10 2.91 2.01
C GLU A 146 2.16 3.32 3.49
N ILE A 147 3.35 3.65 3.98
CA ILE A 147 3.53 4.20 5.32
C ILE A 147 3.12 5.67 5.31
N PHE A 148 2.42 6.10 6.34
CA PHE A 148 1.95 7.48 6.46
C PHE A 148 2.03 8.02 7.88
N LEU A 149 1.96 9.34 8.00
CA LEU A 149 1.68 10.05 9.24
C LEU A 149 0.37 10.84 9.07
N PRO A 150 -0.59 10.74 10.00
CA PRO A 150 -1.81 11.53 9.94
C PRO A 150 -1.53 13.02 9.83
N GLY A 151 -2.23 13.69 8.91
CA GLY A 151 -2.03 15.11 8.64
C GLY A 151 -0.84 15.45 7.74
N LYS A 152 -0.18 14.46 7.17
CA LYS A 152 0.91 14.64 6.19
C LYS A 152 0.50 14.13 4.82
N THR A 153 0.71 14.94 3.80
CA THR A 153 0.48 14.56 2.40
C THR A 153 1.53 13.56 1.91
N THR A 154 2.78 13.82 2.26
CA THR A 154 3.92 12.96 1.90
C THR A 154 4.90 12.90 3.06
N LEU A 155 5.62 11.79 3.18
CA LEU A 155 6.70 11.64 4.13
C LEU A 155 8.04 12.10 3.54
N SER A 156 8.84 12.73 4.35
CA SER A 156 10.18 13.20 4.04
C SER A 156 11.20 12.67 5.07
N ALA A 157 12.48 12.87 4.80
CA ALA A 157 13.54 12.50 5.74
C ALA A 157 13.38 13.17 7.12
N ARG A 158 12.73 14.34 7.21
CA ARG A 158 12.46 15.03 8.48
C ARG A 158 11.41 14.32 9.34
N ASP A 159 10.56 13.52 8.72
CA ASP A 159 9.46 12.84 9.39
C ASP A 159 9.90 11.48 9.98
N ILE A 160 11.08 10.99 9.64
CA ILE A 160 11.65 9.73 10.15
C ILE A 160 11.69 9.70 11.68
N SER A 161 12.04 10.81 12.31
CA SER A 161 12.10 10.94 13.77
C SER A 161 10.74 10.74 14.47
N ALA A 162 9.62 10.81 13.73
CA ALA A 162 8.28 10.55 14.24
C ALA A 162 8.00 9.05 14.41
N PHE A 163 8.86 8.17 13.94
CA PHE A 163 8.73 6.73 14.08
C PHE A 163 9.72 6.14 15.08
N THR A 164 9.35 5.03 15.70
CA THR A 164 10.26 4.06 16.32
C THR A 164 10.31 2.83 15.44
N VAL A 165 11.45 2.18 15.34
CA VAL A 165 11.65 0.96 14.57
C VAL A 165 12.00 -0.17 15.54
N HIS A 166 11.19 -1.22 15.55
CA HIS A 166 11.40 -2.40 16.38
C HIS A 166 11.69 -3.60 15.47
N PRO A 167 12.89 -4.18 15.54
CA PRO A 167 13.21 -5.40 14.79
C PRO A 167 12.41 -6.59 15.34
N GLU A 168 11.81 -7.39 14.44
CA GLU A 168 11.08 -8.61 14.76
C GLU A 168 11.46 -9.74 13.79
N ASN A 169 12.52 -10.49 14.05
CA ASN A 169 12.98 -11.59 13.19
C ASN A 169 13.10 -11.18 11.71
N GLU A 170 12.17 -11.66 10.87
CA GLU A 170 12.11 -11.37 9.42
C GLU A 170 11.37 -10.06 9.10
N HIS A 171 10.92 -9.32 10.11
CA HIS A 171 10.12 -8.12 9.99
C HIS A 171 10.71 -6.95 10.80
N ALA A 172 10.24 -5.76 10.51
CA ALA A 172 10.40 -4.61 11.36
C ALA A 172 9.03 -3.96 11.59
N VAL A 173 8.76 -3.54 12.81
CA VAL A 173 7.56 -2.79 13.17
C VAL A 173 7.93 -1.32 13.31
N LEU A 174 7.31 -0.49 12.50
CA LEU A 174 7.43 0.96 12.53
C LEU A 174 6.23 1.50 13.30
N GLU A 175 6.45 2.15 14.42
CA GLU A 175 5.40 2.70 15.26
C GLU A 175 5.47 4.22 15.29
N VAL A 176 4.33 4.89 15.06
CA VAL A 176 4.25 6.35 15.14
C VAL A 176 4.32 6.78 16.60
N LYS A 177 5.32 7.59 16.93
CA LYS A 177 5.47 8.20 18.26
C LYS A 177 4.32 9.16 18.56
N ASN A 178 3.88 9.21 19.80
CA ASN A 178 2.90 10.19 20.27
C ASN A 178 1.55 10.17 19.55
N GLY A 179 1.10 9.01 19.10
CA GLY A 179 -0.26 8.81 18.64
C GLY A 179 -1.25 9.19 19.78
N LYS A 180 -1.98 10.30 19.62
CA LYS A 180 -2.80 10.84 20.71
C LYS A 180 -3.93 9.88 21.11
N LYS A 181 -4.66 9.39 20.16
CA LYS A 181 -5.84 8.55 20.36
C LYS A 181 -5.74 7.22 19.63
N PHE A 182 -5.06 7.23 18.50
CA PHE A 182 -4.82 6.05 17.69
C PHE A 182 -3.34 5.71 17.67
N ALA A 183 -3.04 4.43 17.78
CA ALA A 183 -1.73 3.86 17.52
C ALA A 183 -1.68 3.44 16.03
N TYR A 184 -0.61 3.79 15.37
CA TYR A 184 -0.35 3.43 13.98
C TYR A 184 0.90 2.58 13.95
N ARG A 185 0.78 1.36 13.46
CA ARG A 185 1.87 0.40 13.33
C ARG A 185 1.93 -0.11 11.91
N PHE A 186 3.13 -0.18 11.37
CA PHE A 186 3.41 -0.65 10.02
C PHE A 186 4.43 -1.76 10.11
N ARG A 187 4.06 -2.95 9.65
CA ARG A 187 4.95 -4.09 9.63
C ARG A 187 5.54 -4.26 8.25
N THR A 188 6.87 -4.20 8.18
CA THR A 188 7.63 -4.32 6.94
C THR A 188 8.49 -5.57 6.96
N THR A 189 8.92 -6.06 5.79
CA THR A 189 9.98 -7.08 5.73
C THR A 189 11.31 -6.46 6.15
N ALA A 190 12.10 -7.19 6.96
CA ALA A 190 13.39 -6.69 7.46
C ALA A 190 14.44 -6.55 6.36
N ASP A 191 14.39 -7.40 5.34
CA ASP A 191 15.35 -7.47 4.24
C ASP A 191 15.08 -6.45 3.13
N GLU A 192 13.79 -6.22 2.80
CA GLU A 192 13.40 -5.36 1.68
C GLU A 192 12.71 -4.07 2.11
N GLY A 193 12.27 -3.95 3.36
CA GLY A 193 11.51 -2.80 3.84
C GLY A 193 10.13 -2.65 3.19
N LEU A 194 9.58 -3.75 2.64
CA LEU A 194 8.27 -3.74 2.00
C LEU A 194 7.17 -3.81 3.05
N LEU A 195 6.23 -2.89 3.00
CA LEU A 195 5.08 -2.89 3.89
C LEU A 195 4.20 -4.13 3.64
N LYS A 196 3.90 -4.87 4.69
CA LYS A 196 3.05 -6.07 4.70
C LYS A 196 1.71 -5.81 5.35
N GLU A 197 1.71 -5.09 6.45
CA GLU A 197 0.51 -4.86 7.25
C GLU A 197 0.52 -3.44 7.82
N SER A 198 -0.67 -2.85 7.89
CA SER A 198 -0.92 -1.59 8.58
C SER A 198 -1.98 -1.82 9.66
N HIS A 199 -1.65 -1.50 10.89
CA HIS A 199 -2.56 -1.59 12.02
C HIS A 199 -2.89 -0.20 12.56
N ILE A 200 -4.18 0.08 12.65
CA ILE A 200 -4.70 1.31 13.24
C ILE A 200 -5.68 0.93 14.33
N GLY A 201 -5.38 1.28 15.55
CA GLY A 201 -6.21 0.96 16.69
C GLY A 201 -6.23 2.04 17.74
N LEU A 202 -7.09 1.91 18.74
CA LEU A 202 -7.11 2.83 19.88
C LEU A 202 -5.81 2.68 20.68
N ALA A 203 -5.17 3.81 21.00
CA ALA A 203 -3.98 3.80 21.84
C ALA A 203 -4.28 3.18 23.21
N GLY A 204 -3.43 2.26 23.68
CA GLY A 204 -3.60 1.56 24.95
C GLY A 204 -4.49 0.32 24.91
N THR A 205 -5.03 -0.07 23.74
CA THR A 205 -5.67 -1.38 23.56
C THR A 205 -4.66 -2.39 23.07
N SER A 206 -4.65 -3.59 23.68
CA SER A 206 -3.87 -4.71 23.15
C SER A 206 -4.53 -5.17 21.84
N TYR A 207 -3.73 -5.26 20.79
CA TYR A 207 -4.14 -5.93 19.56
C TYR A 207 -4.06 -7.45 19.83
N GLY A 208 -5.19 -8.13 19.79
CA GLY A 208 -5.27 -9.57 19.80
C GLY A 208 -4.87 -10.15 18.45
#